data_8aacb2df145cb71c1c0456cbe1236a9c
#
_entry.id   8aacb2df145cb71c1c0456cbe1236a9c
#
_cell.length_a   1.000
_cell.length_b   1.000
_cell.length_c   1.000
_cell.angle_alpha   90.00
_cell.angle_beta   90.00
_cell.angle_gamma   90.00
#
_symmetry.space_group_name_H-M   'P 1'
#
loop_
_entity.id
_entity.type
_entity.pdbx_description
1 polymer ?
#
loop_
_entity_poly.entity_id
_entity_poly.type
_entity_poly.pdbx_seq_one_letter_code
_entity_poly.pdbx_strand_id
1 'polypeptide(L)'
;MTAVTSLCSCGNDDDFSDSIFDTSTPAVNPNSTTAPFDQWLYDNFVVPYNLEIQYKFNLPASKMEYYLTGSDYKKSQLLAYFIKYLFYDVYTKYGGEDFMKKYGPRIIHFIGSSAYSPTSGTEELGYASGGVKITLLKVNETKLWTPTNQYSALDIDDLNEHQFHTMHHEFSHILHQTKSYPVSFGQINPSDYDGRDWQKRDSVKSHSLGFITHYASSANYEDFVETLSCTITNTDCRWMYAIIDACANGGVKEGDKERVYTLIDSLQIEGLDDPAKPWNNFTLKKETTVNSDTGEKSERFVPDFHEKDAKAKADGNAPTYETVKKFTSFRDYLDNWVEPDNGTSTSGMNAILKKLDIATKWYTEKWGLYLFQLRKEVKARQSKVNEYVRDEVKFFEFE
;
A
#
# COMPACT_ATOMS: atom_id res chain seq x y z
N MET A 1 44.67 51.42 -9.54
CA MET A 1 43.33 52.02 -9.44
C MET A 1 42.37 51.07 -10.09
N THR A 2 41.71 50.25 -9.25
CA THR A 2 40.71 49.27 -9.70
C THR A 2 39.35 49.85 -9.39
N ALA A 3 38.57 50.16 -10.40
CA ALA A 3 37.22 50.66 -10.25
C ALA A 3 36.29 49.51 -9.92
N VAL A 4 35.70 49.54 -8.73
CA VAL A 4 34.60 48.68 -8.32
C VAL A 4 33.30 49.33 -8.81
N THR A 5 32.68 48.76 -9.83
CA THR A 5 31.33 49.11 -10.25
C THR A 5 30.33 48.35 -9.37
N SER A 6 29.71 49.04 -8.40
CA SER A 6 28.56 48.53 -7.69
C SER A 6 27.34 48.54 -8.62
N LEU A 7 26.84 47.39 -8.97
CA LEU A 7 25.51 47.25 -9.58
C LEU A 7 24.46 47.45 -8.48
N CYS A 8 23.93 48.65 -8.39
CA CYS A 8 22.67 48.88 -7.67
C CYS A 8 21.53 48.30 -8.53
N SER A 9 20.98 47.16 -8.10
CA SER A 9 19.69 46.72 -8.54
C SER A 9 18.67 47.66 -7.90
N CYS A 10 18.15 48.59 -8.65
CA CYS A 10 16.95 49.32 -8.27
C CYS A 10 15.79 48.36 -8.35
N GLY A 11 15.30 47.88 -7.19
CA GLY A 11 13.95 47.39 -7.08
C GLY A 11 13.02 48.59 -7.23
N ASN A 12 12.50 48.82 -8.41
CA ASN A 12 11.21 49.44 -8.51
C ASN A 12 10.20 48.42 -8.04
N ASP A 13 9.41 48.79 -7.04
CA ASP A 13 8.11 48.18 -6.85
C ASP A 13 7.28 48.57 -8.10
N ASP A 14 7.48 47.80 -9.16
CA ASP A 14 6.52 47.76 -10.23
C ASP A 14 5.24 47.25 -9.61
N ASP A 15 4.26 48.11 -9.44
CA ASP A 15 2.87 47.71 -9.28
C ASP A 15 2.59 46.71 -10.39
N PHE A 16 2.62 45.40 -10.07
CA PHE A 16 2.20 44.41 -11.01
C PHE A 16 0.79 44.74 -11.40
N SER A 17 0.62 45.19 -12.64
CA SER A 17 -0.70 45.38 -13.22
C SER A 17 -1.55 44.15 -12.95
N ASP A 18 -2.85 44.35 -12.79
CA ASP A 18 -3.82 43.28 -12.60
C ASP A 18 -3.47 42.06 -13.49
N SER A 19 -3.55 40.89 -12.93
CA SER A 19 -3.24 39.64 -13.64
C SER A 19 -3.84 39.68 -15.05
N ILE A 20 -3.02 39.43 -16.06
CA ILE A 20 -3.51 39.27 -17.45
C ILE A 20 -4.44 38.06 -17.62
N PHE A 21 -4.51 37.20 -16.62
CA PHE A 21 -5.48 36.13 -16.57
C PHE A 21 -6.81 36.64 -16.01
N ASP A 22 -7.88 36.30 -16.68
CA ASP A 22 -9.24 36.63 -16.22
C ASP A 22 -9.53 35.89 -14.90
N THR A 23 -9.42 36.61 -13.79
CA THR A 23 -9.73 36.11 -12.45
C THR A 23 -11.22 36.24 -12.12
N SER A 24 -12.02 36.83 -13.02
CA SER A 24 -13.48 36.93 -12.86
C SER A 24 -14.18 35.59 -13.12
N THR A 25 -13.54 34.66 -13.83
CA THR A 25 -14.08 33.31 -14.06
C THR A 25 -14.00 32.51 -12.77
N PRO A 26 -15.12 32.04 -12.22
CA PRO A 26 -15.10 31.20 -11.02
C PRO A 26 -14.21 29.96 -11.24
N ALA A 27 -13.44 29.58 -10.23
CA ALA A 27 -12.59 28.40 -10.25
C ALA A 27 -13.42 27.11 -10.55
N VAL A 28 -14.70 27.13 -10.17
CA VAL A 28 -15.68 26.07 -10.47
C VAL A 28 -16.79 26.66 -11.33
N ASN A 29 -17.13 26.01 -12.45
CA ASN A 29 -18.26 26.42 -13.27
C ASN A 29 -19.59 26.20 -12.54
N PRO A 30 -20.31 27.25 -12.10
CA PRO A 30 -21.52 27.11 -11.31
C PRO A 30 -22.69 26.52 -12.11
N ASN A 31 -22.61 26.51 -13.45
CA ASN A 31 -23.64 25.98 -14.33
C ASN A 31 -23.39 24.51 -14.72
N SER A 32 -22.31 23.91 -14.19
CA SER A 32 -22.05 22.48 -14.39
C SER A 32 -23.04 21.65 -13.57
N THR A 33 -23.52 20.57 -14.15
CA THR A 33 -24.31 19.58 -13.40
C THR A 33 -23.55 18.93 -12.25
N THR A 34 -22.21 19.03 -12.22
CA THR A 34 -21.35 18.54 -11.15
C THR A 34 -20.85 19.66 -10.22
N ALA A 35 -21.34 20.89 -10.39
CA ALA A 35 -20.85 22.06 -9.64
C ALA A 35 -20.79 21.88 -8.12
N PRO A 36 -21.77 21.26 -7.43
CA PRO A 36 -21.69 21.07 -5.98
C PRO A 36 -20.50 20.20 -5.57
N PHE A 37 -20.22 19.12 -6.31
CA PHE A 37 -19.09 18.25 -6.02
C PHE A 37 -17.75 18.90 -6.45
N ASP A 38 -17.72 19.56 -7.60
CA ASP A 38 -16.53 20.29 -8.06
C ASP A 38 -16.14 21.39 -7.05
N GLN A 39 -17.12 22.08 -6.44
CA GLN A 39 -16.88 23.05 -5.37
C GLN A 39 -16.35 22.38 -4.10
N TRP A 40 -16.94 21.24 -3.70
CA TRP A 40 -16.45 20.49 -2.56
C TRP A 40 -15.01 20.02 -2.75
N LEU A 41 -14.63 19.54 -3.95
CA LEU A 41 -13.26 19.18 -4.29
C LEU A 41 -12.32 20.39 -4.20
N TYR A 42 -12.76 21.53 -4.72
CA TYR A 42 -11.99 22.77 -4.66
C TYR A 42 -11.69 23.18 -3.22
N ASP A 43 -12.72 23.22 -2.36
CA ASP A 43 -12.60 23.66 -0.97
C ASP A 43 -11.79 22.68 -0.10
N ASN A 44 -11.87 21.37 -0.38
CA ASN A 44 -11.25 20.34 0.46
C ASN A 44 -9.88 19.86 -0.03
N PHE A 45 -9.52 20.11 -1.30
CA PHE A 45 -8.26 19.63 -1.85
C PHE A 45 -7.45 20.71 -2.57
N VAL A 46 -8.07 21.53 -3.43
CA VAL A 46 -7.32 22.53 -4.17
C VAL A 46 -6.84 23.64 -3.23
N VAL A 47 -7.72 24.22 -2.45
CA VAL A 47 -7.38 25.31 -1.53
C VAL A 47 -6.37 24.87 -0.45
N PRO A 48 -6.61 23.79 0.31
CA PRO A 48 -5.71 23.41 1.40
C PRO A 48 -4.41 22.78 0.93
N TYR A 49 -4.40 21.99 -0.18
CA TYR A 49 -3.28 21.12 -0.54
C TYR A 49 -2.69 21.38 -1.93
N ASN A 50 -3.30 22.26 -2.74
CA ASN A 50 -2.96 22.44 -4.15
C ASN A 50 -3.03 21.11 -4.92
N LEU A 51 -4.07 20.33 -4.64
CA LEU A 51 -4.35 19.02 -5.24
C LEU A 51 -5.59 19.10 -6.11
N GLU A 52 -5.49 18.62 -7.34
CA GLU A 52 -6.60 18.38 -8.24
C GLU A 52 -7.01 16.90 -8.24
N ILE A 53 -8.28 16.61 -7.99
CA ILE A 53 -8.86 15.27 -8.21
C ILE A 53 -9.56 15.25 -9.56
N GLN A 54 -9.01 14.49 -10.50
CA GLN A 54 -9.52 14.31 -11.85
C GLN A 54 -10.39 13.04 -11.92
N TYR A 55 -11.69 13.18 -11.70
CA TYR A 55 -12.64 12.08 -11.79
C TYR A 55 -13.37 12.02 -13.13
N LYS A 56 -13.38 13.12 -13.88
CA LYS A 56 -13.90 13.15 -15.26
C LYS A 56 -12.85 12.54 -16.19
N PHE A 57 -13.27 11.53 -16.98
CA PHE A 57 -12.33 10.80 -17.84
C PHE A 57 -11.65 11.73 -18.82
N ASN A 58 -10.33 11.69 -18.83
CA ASN A 58 -9.47 12.47 -19.71
C ASN A 58 -8.49 11.53 -20.43
N LEU A 59 -8.81 11.18 -21.67
CA LEU A 59 -7.99 10.26 -22.47
C LEU A 59 -6.52 10.73 -22.63
N PRO A 60 -6.23 12.00 -22.97
CA PRO A 60 -4.84 12.48 -23.05
C PRO A 60 -4.06 12.40 -21.74
N ALA A 61 -4.74 12.40 -20.59
CA ALA A 61 -4.12 12.28 -19.29
C ALA A 61 -3.91 10.82 -18.84
N SER A 62 -4.40 9.86 -19.62
CA SER A 62 -4.35 8.42 -19.34
C SER A 62 -3.26 7.74 -20.18
N LYS A 63 -2.77 6.57 -19.74
CA LYS A 63 -1.86 5.76 -20.56
C LYS A 63 -2.65 5.19 -21.75
N MET A 64 -2.29 5.61 -22.96
CA MET A 64 -3.03 5.25 -24.18
C MET A 64 -2.84 3.78 -24.62
N GLU A 65 -1.92 3.07 -24.01
CA GLU A 65 -1.68 1.64 -24.24
C GLU A 65 -2.76 0.73 -23.62
N TYR A 66 -3.59 1.28 -22.71
CA TYR A 66 -4.67 0.57 -22.04
C TYR A 66 -6.04 0.98 -22.54
N TYR A 67 -6.96 0.02 -22.53
CA TYR A 67 -8.38 0.28 -22.76
C TYR A 67 -9.07 0.67 -21.47
N LEU A 68 -9.11 1.97 -21.17
CA LEU A 68 -9.60 2.52 -19.91
C LEU A 68 -11.00 3.12 -20.06
N THR A 69 -11.78 3.03 -18.97
CA THR A 69 -13.11 3.64 -18.88
C THR A 69 -13.16 4.71 -17.79
N GLY A 70 -14.08 5.66 -17.95
CA GLY A 70 -14.31 6.68 -16.92
C GLY A 70 -14.84 6.09 -15.60
N SER A 71 -14.55 6.75 -14.52
CA SER A 71 -15.07 6.39 -13.20
C SER A 71 -16.54 6.79 -13.03
N ASP A 72 -17.32 5.95 -12.36
CA ASP A 72 -18.68 6.25 -11.94
C ASP A 72 -18.71 7.48 -11.02
N TYR A 73 -19.70 8.34 -11.21
CA TYR A 73 -19.77 9.62 -10.51
C TYR A 73 -19.96 9.45 -8.98
N LYS A 74 -20.91 8.61 -8.55
CA LYS A 74 -21.16 8.40 -7.11
C LYS A 74 -19.99 7.68 -6.43
N LYS A 75 -19.36 6.74 -7.13
CA LYS A 75 -18.16 6.06 -6.63
C LYS A 75 -16.96 7.01 -6.54
N SER A 76 -16.85 7.93 -7.50
CA SER A 76 -15.82 8.99 -7.46
C SER A 76 -16.02 9.94 -6.28
N GLN A 77 -17.26 10.34 -6.00
CA GLN A 77 -17.59 11.14 -4.82
C GLN A 77 -17.16 10.41 -3.54
N LEU A 78 -17.60 9.17 -3.37
CA LEU A 78 -17.29 8.35 -2.19
C LEU A 78 -15.78 8.16 -2.00
N LEU A 79 -15.05 7.84 -3.08
CA LEU A 79 -13.60 7.67 -3.02
C LEU A 79 -12.89 8.98 -2.65
N ALA A 80 -13.33 10.14 -3.15
CA ALA A 80 -12.78 11.43 -2.76
C ALA A 80 -12.95 11.73 -1.27
N TYR A 81 -14.15 11.44 -0.71
CA TYR A 81 -14.37 11.55 0.74
C TYR A 81 -13.44 10.61 1.53
N PHE A 82 -13.26 9.37 1.06
CA PHE A 82 -12.34 8.42 1.71
C PHE A 82 -10.88 8.86 1.62
N ILE A 83 -10.44 9.39 0.48
CA ILE A 83 -9.09 9.95 0.33
C ILE A 83 -8.86 11.07 1.33
N LYS A 84 -9.85 11.96 1.51
CA LYS A 84 -9.75 12.98 2.55
C LYS A 84 -9.62 12.35 3.93
N TYR A 85 -10.55 11.48 4.30
CA TYR A 85 -10.70 10.93 5.65
C TYR A 85 -9.57 9.97 6.03
N LEU A 86 -9.23 9.01 5.15
CA LEU A 86 -8.28 7.92 5.46
C LEU A 86 -6.83 8.23 5.07
N PHE A 87 -6.59 9.28 4.28
CA PHE A 87 -5.26 9.61 3.82
C PHE A 87 -4.87 11.05 4.17
N TYR A 88 -5.50 12.08 3.60
CA TYR A 88 -5.08 13.47 3.79
C TYR A 88 -5.20 13.92 5.25
N ASP A 89 -6.34 13.69 5.90
CA ASP A 89 -6.54 14.08 7.29
C ASP A 89 -5.63 13.31 8.25
N VAL A 90 -5.22 12.07 7.90
CA VAL A 90 -4.26 11.29 8.69
C VAL A 90 -2.88 11.92 8.63
N TYR A 91 -2.36 12.19 7.42
CA TYR A 91 -1.05 12.80 7.27
C TYR A 91 -1.00 14.24 7.78
N THR A 92 -2.08 15.01 7.61
CA THR A 92 -2.19 16.37 8.16
C THR A 92 -2.14 16.36 9.69
N LYS A 93 -2.82 15.41 10.32
CA LYS A 93 -2.83 15.26 11.79
C LYS A 93 -1.43 15.03 12.37
N TYR A 94 -0.60 14.23 11.71
CA TYR A 94 0.72 13.82 12.24
C TYR A 94 1.89 14.57 11.61
N GLY A 95 1.78 15.02 10.38
CA GLY A 95 2.80 15.78 9.67
C GLY A 95 2.63 17.31 9.75
N GLY A 96 1.48 17.78 10.21
CA GLY A 96 1.10 19.19 10.22
C GLY A 96 0.42 19.62 8.92
N GLU A 97 -0.19 20.80 8.95
CA GLU A 97 -1.00 21.34 7.84
C GLU A 97 -0.20 21.50 6.54
N ASP A 98 1.06 21.95 6.62
CA ASP A 98 1.91 22.17 5.45
C ASP A 98 2.51 20.91 4.85
N PHE A 99 2.48 19.77 5.56
CA PHE A 99 3.12 18.54 5.11
C PHE A 99 2.54 18.06 3.77
N MET A 100 1.23 17.89 3.69
CA MET A 100 0.56 17.44 2.47
C MET A 100 0.55 18.51 1.38
N LYS A 101 0.49 19.77 1.76
CA LYS A 101 0.63 20.89 0.82
C LYS A 101 1.99 20.91 0.15
N LYS A 102 3.05 20.55 0.86
CA LYS A 102 4.43 20.58 0.37
C LYS A 102 4.81 19.29 -0.37
N TYR A 103 4.44 18.15 0.15
CA TYR A 103 4.93 16.84 -0.30
C TYR A 103 3.86 15.94 -0.90
N GLY A 104 2.57 16.25 -0.72
CA GLY A 104 1.47 15.48 -1.31
C GLY A 104 1.48 15.50 -2.84
N PRO A 105 0.82 14.53 -3.48
CA PRO A 105 0.61 14.54 -4.92
C PRO A 105 -0.16 15.81 -5.34
N ARG A 106 0.04 16.23 -6.59
CA ARG A 106 -0.65 17.40 -7.16
C ARG A 106 -1.90 17.01 -7.95
N ILE A 107 -1.93 15.77 -8.42
CA ILE A 107 -3.05 15.24 -9.19
C ILE A 107 -3.33 13.83 -8.68
N ILE A 108 -4.60 13.53 -8.42
CA ILE A 108 -5.10 12.17 -8.27
C ILE A 108 -6.14 11.94 -9.36
N HIS A 109 -5.88 10.97 -10.24
CA HIS A 109 -6.70 10.67 -11.39
C HIS A 109 -7.46 9.35 -11.18
N PHE A 110 -8.78 9.41 -11.34
CA PHE A 110 -9.67 8.26 -11.17
C PHE A 110 -9.98 7.62 -12.51
N ILE A 111 -9.73 6.31 -12.61
CA ILE A 111 -10.07 5.46 -13.75
C ILE A 111 -11.03 4.37 -13.26
N GLY A 112 -12.11 4.18 -14.02
CA GLY A 112 -13.18 3.25 -13.65
C GLY A 112 -12.80 1.77 -13.79
N SER A 113 -12.01 1.43 -14.81
CA SER A 113 -11.65 0.05 -15.13
C SER A 113 -10.30 -0.38 -14.57
N SER A 114 -10.05 -1.69 -14.59
CA SER A 114 -8.71 -2.26 -14.48
C SER A 114 -7.83 -1.88 -15.67
N ALA A 115 -6.52 -1.98 -15.53
CA ALA A 115 -5.54 -1.93 -16.59
C ALA A 115 -4.67 -3.19 -16.57
N TYR A 116 -4.48 -3.81 -17.73
CA TYR A 116 -3.63 -4.97 -17.87
C TYR A 116 -2.45 -4.65 -18.76
N SER A 117 -1.24 -4.90 -18.29
CA SER A 117 -0.03 -4.70 -19.08
C SER A 117 -0.11 -5.51 -20.37
N PRO A 118 0.00 -4.88 -21.55
CA PRO A 118 -0.08 -5.60 -22.83
C PRO A 118 1.09 -6.56 -23.06
N THR A 119 2.18 -6.40 -22.31
CA THR A 119 3.38 -7.25 -22.41
C THR A 119 3.40 -8.40 -21.45
N SER A 120 3.00 -8.19 -20.19
CA SER A 120 3.04 -9.23 -19.14
C SER A 120 1.68 -9.82 -18.79
N GLY A 121 0.58 -9.16 -19.18
CA GLY A 121 -0.77 -9.53 -18.76
C GLY A 121 -1.04 -9.25 -17.28
N THR A 122 -0.10 -8.62 -16.56
CA THR A 122 -0.26 -8.28 -15.14
C THR A 122 -1.25 -7.15 -14.98
N GLU A 123 -2.14 -7.27 -14.00
CA GLU A 123 -3.05 -6.20 -13.61
C GLU A 123 -2.28 -5.10 -12.86
N GLU A 124 -2.44 -3.85 -13.29
CA GLU A 124 -1.99 -2.67 -12.56
C GLU A 124 -3.14 -2.18 -11.65
N LEU A 125 -2.84 -1.90 -10.39
CA LEU A 125 -3.82 -1.33 -9.44
C LEU A 125 -3.77 0.20 -9.43
N GLY A 126 -2.68 0.78 -9.90
CA GLY A 126 -2.43 2.20 -10.04
C GLY A 126 -0.99 2.48 -10.43
N TYR A 127 -0.65 3.72 -10.62
CA TYR A 127 0.71 4.14 -10.93
C TYR A 127 0.93 5.62 -10.65
N ALA A 128 2.16 5.98 -10.28
CA ALA A 128 2.58 7.38 -10.27
C ALA A 128 3.22 7.81 -11.59
N SER A 129 3.11 9.08 -11.90
CA SER A 129 3.76 9.69 -13.05
C SER A 129 4.47 10.98 -12.63
N GLY A 130 5.77 11.04 -12.90
CA GLY A 130 6.58 12.24 -12.69
C GLY A 130 6.68 12.71 -11.23
N GLY A 131 6.42 11.84 -10.24
CA GLY A 131 6.50 12.19 -8.82
C GLY A 131 5.44 13.17 -8.34
N VAL A 132 4.37 13.41 -9.13
CA VAL A 132 3.34 14.42 -8.80
C VAL A 132 1.92 13.95 -9.03
N LYS A 133 1.71 12.90 -9.83
CA LYS A 133 0.39 12.37 -10.18
C LYS A 133 0.26 10.92 -9.76
N ILE A 134 -0.82 10.60 -9.04
CA ILE A 134 -1.24 9.23 -8.73
C ILE A 134 -2.48 8.91 -9.56
N THR A 135 -2.48 7.80 -10.28
CA THR A 135 -3.65 7.28 -10.98
C THR A 135 -4.20 6.07 -10.23
N LEU A 136 -5.44 6.12 -9.84
CA LEU A 136 -6.16 5.03 -9.19
C LEU A 136 -7.07 4.34 -10.21
N LEU A 137 -6.90 3.04 -10.35
CA LEU A 137 -7.68 2.18 -11.23
C LEU A 137 -8.83 1.50 -10.46
N LYS A 138 -9.72 0.82 -11.17
CA LYS A 138 -10.82 0.02 -10.58
C LYS A 138 -11.81 0.81 -9.71
N VAL A 139 -11.95 2.12 -9.92
CA VAL A 139 -12.87 2.92 -9.11
C VAL A 139 -14.32 2.41 -9.24
N ASN A 140 -14.70 1.85 -10.41
CA ASN A 140 -16.03 1.29 -10.63
C ASN A 140 -16.28 -0.04 -9.87
N GLU A 141 -15.26 -0.65 -9.30
CA GLU A 141 -15.39 -1.84 -8.45
C GLU A 141 -15.63 -1.48 -6.97
N THR A 142 -15.37 -0.21 -6.58
CA THR A 142 -15.65 0.24 -5.22
C THR A 142 -17.13 0.04 -4.87
N LYS A 143 -17.41 -0.61 -3.74
CA LYS A 143 -18.76 -0.80 -3.23
C LYS A 143 -19.38 0.54 -2.88
N LEU A 144 -20.62 0.76 -3.31
CA LEU A 144 -21.44 1.88 -2.82
C LEU A 144 -22.06 1.52 -1.48
N TRP A 145 -21.91 2.41 -0.51
CA TRP A 145 -22.53 2.30 0.78
C TRP A 145 -24.02 2.65 0.73
N THR A 146 -24.84 1.88 1.45
CA THR A 146 -26.22 2.25 1.75
C THR A 146 -26.53 1.88 3.20
N PRO A 147 -27.57 2.43 3.84
CA PRO A 147 -27.94 2.06 5.20
C PRO A 147 -28.17 0.55 5.41
N THR A 148 -28.62 -0.14 4.36
CA THR A 148 -28.90 -1.59 4.37
C THR A 148 -27.75 -2.44 3.81
N ASN A 149 -26.71 -1.79 3.22
CA ASN A 149 -25.54 -2.46 2.68
C ASN A 149 -24.27 -1.72 3.12
N GLN A 150 -23.97 -1.79 4.40
CA GLN A 150 -22.81 -1.15 5.02
C GLN A 150 -21.51 -1.89 4.69
N TYR A 151 -20.35 -1.22 4.90
CA TYR A 151 -19.04 -1.84 4.73
C TYR A 151 -18.80 -2.92 5.79
N SER A 152 -18.45 -4.11 5.33
CA SER A 152 -17.89 -5.19 6.13
C SER A 152 -16.36 -5.08 6.24
N ALA A 153 -15.75 -5.93 7.04
CA ALA A 153 -14.28 -6.02 7.11
C ALA A 153 -13.65 -6.42 5.75
N LEU A 154 -14.33 -7.24 4.95
CA LEU A 154 -13.87 -7.62 3.61
C LEU A 154 -13.93 -6.42 2.64
N ASP A 155 -14.99 -5.62 2.70
CA ASP A 155 -15.08 -4.41 1.87
C ASP A 155 -13.98 -3.38 2.21
N ILE A 156 -13.56 -3.32 3.48
CA ILE A 156 -12.44 -2.48 3.91
C ILE A 156 -11.11 -3.05 3.42
N ASP A 157 -10.95 -4.38 3.44
CA ASP A 157 -9.74 -5.03 2.90
C ASP A 157 -9.62 -4.80 1.39
N ASP A 158 -10.71 -4.93 0.63
CA ASP A 158 -10.77 -4.62 -0.81
C ASP A 158 -10.43 -3.15 -1.09
N LEU A 159 -10.97 -2.22 -0.29
CA LEU A 159 -10.67 -0.80 -0.41
C LEU A 159 -9.20 -0.50 -0.13
N ASN A 160 -8.61 -1.18 0.85
CA ASN A 160 -7.19 -1.09 1.13
C ASN A 160 -6.37 -1.63 -0.05
N GLU A 161 -6.66 -2.83 -0.53
CA GLU A 161 -5.90 -3.48 -1.59
C GLU A 161 -5.89 -2.66 -2.89
N HIS A 162 -7.06 -2.19 -3.32
CA HIS A 162 -7.19 -1.56 -4.63
C HIS A 162 -6.90 -0.06 -4.63
N GLN A 163 -7.12 0.65 -3.52
CA GLN A 163 -7.03 2.10 -3.48
C GLN A 163 -5.97 2.62 -2.49
N PHE A 164 -6.08 2.27 -1.20
CA PHE A 164 -5.22 2.88 -0.19
C PHE A 164 -3.80 2.31 -0.18
N HIS A 165 -3.62 1.03 -0.49
CA HIS A 165 -2.28 0.46 -0.69
C HIS A 165 -1.55 1.25 -1.79
N THR A 166 -2.18 1.42 -2.97
CA THR A 166 -1.63 2.21 -4.07
C THR A 166 -1.34 3.65 -3.65
N MET A 167 -2.26 4.31 -2.93
CA MET A 167 -2.07 5.68 -2.45
C MET A 167 -0.82 5.80 -1.56
N HIS A 168 -0.65 4.91 -0.58
CA HIS A 168 0.50 4.93 0.32
C HIS A 168 1.79 4.51 -0.38
N HIS A 169 1.72 3.56 -1.30
CA HIS A 169 2.83 3.09 -2.13
C HIS A 169 3.41 4.24 -2.97
N GLU A 170 2.58 4.86 -3.79
CA GLU A 170 3.00 5.94 -4.68
C GLU A 170 3.43 7.20 -3.92
N PHE A 171 2.76 7.50 -2.82
CA PHE A 171 3.18 8.59 -1.95
C PHE A 171 4.54 8.31 -1.29
N SER A 172 4.82 7.07 -0.94
CA SER A 172 6.13 6.67 -0.43
C SER A 172 7.24 6.82 -1.48
N HIS A 173 6.92 6.61 -2.77
CA HIS A 173 7.84 6.96 -3.87
C HIS A 173 8.13 8.46 -3.92
N ILE A 174 7.13 9.31 -3.82
CA ILE A 174 7.31 10.78 -3.78
C ILE A 174 8.21 11.17 -2.59
N LEU A 175 7.97 10.58 -1.43
CA LEU A 175 8.76 10.88 -0.23
C LEU A 175 10.22 10.45 -0.37
N HIS A 176 10.50 9.21 -0.83
CA HIS A 176 11.90 8.74 -0.92
C HIS A 176 12.69 9.37 -2.08
N GLN A 177 12.01 9.82 -3.14
CA GLN A 177 12.63 10.62 -4.20
C GLN A 177 13.07 12.01 -3.68
N THR A 178 12.37 12.53 -2.67
CA THR A 178 12.71 13.79 -2.01
C THR A 178 13.82 13.62 -0.96
N LYS A 179 13.74 12.57 -0.14
CA LYS A 179 14.74 12.24 0.89
C LYS A 179 15.03 10.73 0.81
N SER A 180 16.17 10.39 0.22
CA SER A 180 16.55 8.99 -0.02
C SER A 180 16.55 8.13 1.25
N TYR A 181 16.13 6.87 1.11
CA TYR A 181 16.24 5.86 2.17
C TYR A 181 17.67 5.26 2.23
N PRO A 182 18.05 4.62 3.36
CA PRO A 182 19.39 4.06 3.52
C PRO A 182 19.69 2.93 2.53
N VAL A 183 20.86 2.92 1.92
CA VAL A 183 21.35 1.87 1.00
C VAL A 183 21.36 0.49 1.66
N SER A 184 21.55 0.43 2.99
CA SER A 184 21.53 -0.80 3.77
C SER A 184 20.21 -1.58 3.68
N PHE A 185 19.10 -0.92 3.32
CA PHE A 185 17.82 -1.59 3.10
C PHE A 185 17.92 -2.63 1.97
N GLY A 186 18.39 -2.23 0.79
CA GLY A 186 18.55 -3.13 -0.35
C GLY A 186 19.67 -4.18 -0.18
N GLN A 187 20.47 -4.07 0.88
CA GLN A 187 21.54 -5.01 1.18
C GLN A 187 21.14 -6.15 2.12
N ILE A 188 19.88 -6.18 2.58
CA ILE A 188 19.40 -7.22 3.52
C ILE A 188 19.32 -8.57 2.81
N ASN A 189 18.75 -8.63 1.62
CA ASN A 189 18.61 -9.84 0.80
C ASN A 189 18.79 -9.55 -0.70
N PRO A 190 19.95 -9.01 -1.12
CA PRO A 190 20.16 -8.46 -2.46
C PRO A 190 20.08 -9.50 -3.58
N SER A 191 20.38 -10.77 -3.29
CA SER A 191 20.33 -11.88 -4.26
C SER A 191 18.89 -12.35 -4.56
N ASP A 192 17.91 -11.95 -3.77
CA ASP A 192 16.54 -12.44 -3.87
C ASP A 192 15.63 -11.52 -4.68
N TYR A 193 16.12 -10.35 -5.10
CA TYR A 193 15.38 -9.49 -6.04
C TYR A 193 15.36 -10.11 -7.43
N ASP A 194 14.19 -10.07 -8.05
CA ASP A 194 13.96 -10.64 -9.38
C ASP A 194 13.01 -9.76 -10.21
N GLY A 195 13.59 -8.85 -10.95
CA GLY A 195 12.83 -7.91 -11.79
C GLY A 195 12.08 -8.55 -12.97
N ARG A 196 12.34 -9.83 -13.28
CA ARG A 196 11.71 -10.52 -14.42
C ARG A 196 10.61 -11.48 -14.00
N ASP A 197 10.85 -12.26 -12.98
CA ASP A 197 10.00 -13.41 -12.63
C ASP A 197 9.33 -13.26 -11.25
N TRP A 198 9.30 -12.04 -10.67
CA TRP A 198 8.62 -11.79 -9.40
C TRP A 198 7.15 -12.21 -9.42
N GLN A 199 6.45 -12.08 -10.56
CA GLN A 199 5.04 -12.49 -10.71
C GLN A 199 4.83 -14.00 -10.56
N LYS A 200 5.88 -14.81 -10.73
CA LYS A 200 5.83 -16.27 -10.56
C LYS A 200 5.95 -16.69 -9.10
N ARG A 201 6.31 -15.76 -8.22
CA ARG A 201 6.39 -16.02 -6.78
C ARG A 201 5.01 -15.89 -6.16
N ASP A 202 4.64 -16.88 -5.35
CA ASP A 202 3.47 -16.77 -4.48
C ASP A 202 3.82 -16.06 -3.17
N SER A 203 2.80 -15.77 -2.36
CA SER A 203 2.96 -15.08 -1.08
C SER A 203 3.85 -15.86 -0.11
N VAL A 204 3.69 -17.19 -0.01
CA VAL A 204 4.50 -18.03 0.91
C VAL A 204 5.98 -17.92 0.55
N LYS A 205 6.32 -18.03 -0.74
CA LYS A 205 7.71 -17.91 -1.19
C LYS A 205 8.26 -16.52 -0.93
N SER A 206 7.48 -15.49 -1.20
CA SER A 206 7.90 -14.11 -0.99
C SER A 206 8.16 -13.81 0.49
N HIS A 207 7.22 -14.18 1.36
CA HIS A 207 7.38 -14.02 2.81
C HIS A 207 8.57 -14.83 3.36
N SER A 208 8.78 -16.05 2.87
CA SER A 208 9.92 -16.89 3.29
C SER A 208 11.28 -16.29 2.92
N LEU A 209 11.34 -15.46 1.87
CA LEU A 209 12.52 -14.72 1.46
C LEU A 209 12.65 -13.35 2.16
N GLY A 210 11.64 -12.93 2.93
CA GLY A 210 11.65 -11.66 3.65
C GLY A 210 11.11 -10.48 2.85
N PHE A 211 10.23 -10.73 1.88
CA PHE A 211 9.45 -9.71 1.19
C PHE A 211 8.01 -9.70 1.69
N ILE A 212 7.45 -8.51 1.91
CA ILE A 212 6.08 -8.38 2.43
C ILE A 212 5.01 -8.70 1.36
N THR A 213 5.36 -8.57 0.08
CA THR A 213 4.56 -8.96 -1.08
C THR A 213 5.45 -9.57 -2.14
N HIS A 214 4.87 -10.26 -3.12
CA HIS A 214 5.65 -10.74 -4.27
C HIS A 214 6.18 -9.57 -5.11
N TYR A 215 5.44 -8.47 -5.21
CA TYR A 215 5.89 -7.26 -5.92
C TYR A 215 7.09 -6.59 -5.25
N ALA A 216 7.18 -6.61 -3.93
CA ALA A 216 8.36 -6.14 -3.20
C ALA A 216 9.66 -6.82 -3.68
N SER A 217 9.59 -8.06 -4.18
CA SER A 217 10.76 -8.77 -4.69
C SER A 217 11.23 -8.33 -6.08
N SER A 218 10.52 -7.41 -6.74
CA SER A 218 10.88 -6.91 -8.07
C SER A 218 12.11 -6.00 -8.07
N ALA A 219 12.21 -5.11 -7.07
CA ALA A 219 13.33 -4.18 -6.93
C ALA A 219 13.41 -3.63 -5.49
N ASN A 220 14.58 -3.17 -5.08
CA ASN A 220 14.81 -2.67 -3.72
C ASN A 220 14.00 -1.41 -3.37
N TYR A 221 13.72 -0.55 -4.34
CA TYR A 221 12.90 0.63 -4.15
C TYR A 221 11.40 0.29 -4.05
N GLU A 222 10.94 -0.73 -4.77
CA GLU A 222 9.59 -1.28 -4.62
C GLU A 222 9.42 -1.95 -3.26
N ASP A 223 10.39 -2.74 -2.83
CA ASP A 223 10.39 -3.37 -1.52
C ASP A 223 10.31 -2.35 -0.38
N PHE A 224 11.02 -1.23 -0.52
CA PHE A 224 10.99 -0.17 0.48
C PHE A 224 9.59 0.45 0.60
N VAL A 225 8.96 0.82 -0.51
CA VAL A 225 7.63 1.43 -0.49
C VAL A 225 6.52 0.43 -0.16
N GLU A 226 6.66 -0.83 -0.57
CA GLU A 226 5.78 -1.93 -0.17
C GLU A 226 5.84 -2.16 1.35
N THR A 227 7.05 -2.14 1.94
CA THR A 227 7.22 -2.24 3.40
C THR A 227 6.46 -1.12 4.12
N LEU A 228 6.49 0.11 3.60
CA LEU A 228 5.79 1.25 4.18
C LEU A 228 4.27 1.15 3.99
N SER A 229 3.82 0.95 2.75
CA SER A 229 2.39 0.92 2.42
C SER A 229 1.67 -0.25 3.10
N CYS A 230 2.22 -1.45 3.04
CA CYS A 230 1.68 -2.63 3.73
C CYS A 230 1.66 -2.47 5.26
N THR A 231 2.65 -1.77 5.83
CA THR A 231 2.61 -1.51 7.29
C THR A 231 1.38 -0.69 7.66
N ILE A 232 0.97 0.25 6.83
CA ILE A 232 -0.18 1.11 7.11
C ILE A 232 -1.49 0.40 6.77
N THR A 233 -1.57 -0.31 5.63
CA THR A 233 -2.84 -0.73 5.03
C THR A 233 -3.20 -2.19 5.22
N ASN A 234 -2.22 -3.10 5.38
CA ASN A 234 -2.53 -4.52 5.53
C ASN A 234 -3.40 -4.77 6.75
N THR A 235 -4.43 -5.61 6.56
CA THR A 235 -5.26 -6.12 7.65
C THR A 235 -4.45 -6.98 8.62
N ASP A 236 -5.01 -7.22 9.80
CA ASP A 236 -4.40 -8.11 10.78
C ASP A 236 -4.20 -9.53 10.21
N CYS A 237 -5.16 -9.99 9.41
CA CYS A 237 -5.09 -11.29 8.74
C CYS A 237 -3.91 -11.36 7.76
N ARG A 238 -3.74 -10.37 6.90
CA ARG A 238 -2.61 -10.31 5.95
C ARG A 238 -1.26 -10.26 6.66
N TRP A 239 -1.16 -9.48 7.73
CA TRP A 239 0.05 -9.43 8.54
C TRP A 239 0.37 -10.75 9.21
N MET A 240 -0.63 -11.41 9.82
CA MET A 240 -0.42 -12.69 10.49
C MET A 240 0.02 -13.78 9.50
N TYR A 241 -0.56 -13.82 8.30
CA TYR A 241 -0.12 -14.72 7.24
C TYR A 241 1.34 -14.44 6.83
N ALA A 242 1.69 -13.18 6.62
CA ALA A 242 3.07 -12.83 6.29
C ALA A 242 4.07 -13.24 7.39
N ILE A 243 3.73 -13.07 8.66
CA ILE A 243 4.56 -13.48 9.79
C ILE A 243 4.69 -15.00 9.86
N ILE A 244 3.58 -15.74 9.74
CA ILE A 244 3.60 -17.21 9.80
C ILE A 244 4.42 -17.79 8.65
N ASP A 245 4.20 -17.33 7.42
CA ASP A 245 4.95 -17.78 6.24
C ASP A 245 6.44 -17.44 6.36
N ALA A 246 6.76 -16.23 6.82
CA ALA A 246 8.13 -15.79 6.99
C ALA A 246 8.90 -16.60 8.06
N CYS A 247 8.19 -17.11 9.07
CA CYS A 247 8.74 -17.97 10.10
C CYS A 247 8.79 -19.45 9.67
N ALA A 248 7.99 -19.88 8.68
CA ALA A 248 7.81 -21.29 8.36
C ALA A 248 9.08 -21.96 7.80
N ASN A 249 9.87 -21.23 7.01
CA ASN A 249 11.05 -21.77 6.30
C ASN A 249 12.39 -21.41 6.96
N GLY A 250 12.43 -21.08 8.20
CA GLY A 250 13.66 -20.80 8.93
C GLY A 250 13.50 -21.03 10.42
N GLY A 251 12.28 -21.41 10.82
CA GLY A 251 11.89 -21.49 12.21
C GLY A 251 11.94 -20.13 12.90
N VAL A 252 11.75 -20.13 14.20
CA VAL A 252 11.84 -18.93 15.04
C VAL A 252 12.88 -19.18 16.11
N LYS A 253 13.99 -18.42 16.07
CA LYS A 253 15.01 -18.46 17.11
C LYS A 253 14.47 -17.77 18.37
N GLU A 254 14.97 -18.16 19.54
CA GLU A 254 14.50 -17.61 20.81
C GLU A 254 14.58 -16.08 20.86
N GLY A 255 15.67 -15.49 20.34
CA GLY A 255 15.85 -14.05 20.27
C GLY A 255 14.92 -13.33 19.27
N ASP A 256 14.34 -14.04 18.30
CA ASP A 256 13.41 -13.47 17.32
C ASP A 256 11.96 -13.51 17.80
N LYS A 257 11.59 -14.38 18.73
CA LYS A 257 10.24 -14.47 19.30
C LYS A 257 9.79 -13.13 19.92
N GLU A 258 10.62 -12.54 20.78
CA GLU A 258 10.33 -11.26 21.38
C GLU A 258 10.15 -10.15 20.35
N ARG A 259 10.95 -10.15 19.28
CA ARG A 259 10.84 -9.17 18.19
C ARG A 259 9.55 -9.35 17.41
N VAL A 260 9.11 -10.59 17.19
CA VAL A 260 7.83 -10.89 16.53
C VAL A 260 6.67 -10.42 17.39
N TYR A 261 6.68 -10.67 18.70
CA TYR A 261 5.64 -10.15 19.60
C TYR A 261 5.64 -8.63 19.64
N THR A 262 6.82 -7.99 19.72
CA THR A 262 6.92 -6.52 19.65
C THR A 262 6.34 -5.96 18.35
N LEU A 263 6.56 -6.64 17.23
CA LEU A 263 5.96 -6.24 15.94
C LEU A 263 4.43 -6.37 15.98
N ILE A 264 3.91 -7.49 16.49
CA ILE A 264 2.46 -7.73 16.61
C ILE A 264 1.79 -6.67 17.48
N ASP A 265 2.40 -6.32 18.61
CA ASP A 265 1.94 -5.24 19.49
C ASP A 265 1.96 -3.89 18.78
N SER A 266 3.03 -3.59 18.04
CA SER A 266 3.16 -2.35 17.26
C SER A 266 2.10 -2.26 16.15
N LEU A 267 1.79 -3.38 15.50
CA LEU A 267 0.73 -3.51 14.51
C LEU A 267 -0.68 -3.53 15.15
N GLN A 268 -0.78 -3.65 16.46
CA GLN A 268 -2.03 -3.77 17.20
C GLN A 268 -2.90 -4.94 16.71
N ILE A 269 -2.27 -6.11 16.57
CA ILE A 269 -2.96 -7.36 16.22
C ILE A 269 -3.42 -8.04 17.51
N GLU A 270 -4.70 -8.39 17.55
CA GLU A 270 -5.32 -9.05 18.70
C GLU A 270 -5.72 -10.50 18.36
N GLY A 271 -6.00 -11.28 19.38
CA GLY A 271 -6.58 -12.62 19.22
C GLY A 271 -5.57 -13.69 18.88
N LEU A 272 -4.34 -13.64 19.44
CA LEU A 272 -3.30 -14.65 19.24
C LEU A 272 -3.66 -16.04 19.78
N ASP A 273 -4.61 -16.12 20.70
CA ASP A 273 -5.12 -17.37 21.29
C ASP A 273 -6.61 -17.57 20.98
N ASP A 274 -7.22 -16.75 20.12
CA ASP A 274 -8.63 -16.87 19.75
C ASP A 274 -8.80 -17.91 18.63
N PRO A 275 -9.44 -19.05 18.89
CA PRO A 275 -9.61 -20.11 17.89
C PRO A 275 -10.50 -19.71 16.70
N ALA A 276 -11.23 -18.61 16.80
CA ALA A 276 -12.03 -18.07 15.70
C ALA A 276 -11.19 -17.29 14.69
N LYS A 277 -9.95 -16.94 15.03
CA LYS A 277 -9.05 -16.23 14.10
C LYS A 277 -8.42 -17.21 13.11
N PRO A 278 -8.33 -16.85 11.83
CA PRO A 278 -7.85 -17.78 10.79
C PRO A 278 -6.38 -18.17 10.93
N TRP A 279 -5.58 -17.39 11.64
CA TRP A 279 -4.16 -17.69 11.93
C TRP A 279 -3.92 -18.60 13.13
N ASN A 280 -5.00 -19.03 13.81
CA ASN A 280 -4.96 -20.06 14.84
C ASN A 280 -5.54 -21.36 14.27
N ASN A 281 -5.24 -22.49 14.88
CA ASN A 281 -5.67 -23.81 14.40
C ASN A 281 -5.27 -24.14 12.95
N PHE A 282 -4.00 -23.96 12.61
CA PHE A 282 -3.48 -24.30 11.29
C PHE A 282 -2.50 -25.49 11.35
N THR A 283 -2.33 -26.13 10.20
CA THR A 283 -1.36 -27.21 10.02
C THR A 283 -0.20 -26.70 9.16
N LEU A 284 1.03 -26.95 9.60
CA LEU A 284 2.22 -26.72 8.80
C LEU A 284 2.51 -27.99 8.00
N LYS A 285 2.63 -27.83 6.70
CA LYS A 285 2.90 -28.89 5.73
C LYS A 285 4.23 -28.67 5.04
N LYS A 286 4.94 -29.71 4.74
CA LYS A 286 6.08 -29.68 3.84
C LYS A 286 5.58 -29.95 2.42
N GLU A 287 5.74 -28.97 1.56
CA GLU A 287 5.47 -29.06 0.13
C GLU A 287 6.75 -29.52 -0.59
N THR A 288 6.63 -30.50 -1.44
CA THR A 288 7.71 -30.94 -2.32
C THR A 288 7.25 -30.79 -3.75
N THR A 289 7.99 -30.02 -4.54
CA THR A 289 7.82 -29.90 -5.99
C THR A 289 9.00 -30.53 -6.71
N VAL A 290 8.74 -31.14 -7.86
CA VAL A 290 9.77 -31.71 -8.73
C VAL A 290 9.75 -30.96 -10.04
N ASN A 291 10.85 -30.36 -10.44
CA ASN A 291 10.96 -29.77 -11.75
C ASN A 291 10.91 -30.85 -12.83
N SER A 292 9.90 -30.80 -13.73
CA SER A 292 9.70 -31.84 -14.76
C SER A 292 10.89 -32.00 -15.71
N ASP A 293 11.60 -30.91 -15.97
CA ASP A 293 12.66 -30.85 -16.96
C ASP A 293 14.02 -31.28 -16.41
N THR A 294 14.28 -30.95 -15.14
CA THR A 294 15.57 -31.21 -14.50
C THR A 294 15.52 -32.36 -13.49
N GLY A 295 14.33 -32.79 -13.02
CA GLY A 295 14.15 -33.74 -11.93
C GLY A 295 14.57 -33.17 -10.56
N GLU A 296 14.90 -31.92 -10.46
CA GLU A 296 15.32 -31.24 -9.23
C GLU A 296 14.13 -31.11 -8.27
N LYS A 297 14.36 -31.50 -7.00
CA LYS A 297 13.36 -31.36 -5.94
C LYS A 297 13.55 -30.07 -5.19
N SER A 298 12.45 -29.33 -4.98
CA SER A 298 12.37 -28.15 -4.13
C SER A 298 11.40 -28.43 -2.98
N GLU A 299 11.81 -28.12 -1.76
CA GLU A 299 10.99 -28.30 -0.56
C GLU A 299 10.81 -26.98 0.16
N ARG A 300 9.60 -26.74 0.69
CA ARG A 300 9.29 -25.60 1.57
C ARG A 300 8.19 -25.96 2.54
N PHE A 301 8.06 -25.17 3.61
CA PHE A 301 6.95 -25.30 4.54
C PHE A 301 5.83 -24.33 4.18
N VAL A 302 4.59 -24.82 4.21
CA VAL A 302 3.38 -24.10 3.77
C VAL A 302 2.29 -24.28 4.83
N PRO A 303 1.75 -23.20 5.40
CA PRO A 303 0.55 -23.28 6.21
C PRO A 303 -0.66 -23.72 5.38
N ASP A 304 -1.57 -24.50 5.96
CA ASP A 304 -2.70 -25.11 5.23
C ASP A 304 -3.73 -24.11 4.69
N PHE A 305 -3.79 -22.87 5.20
CA PHE A 305 -4.63 -21.83 4.63
C PHE A 305 -4.17 -21.36 3.23
N HIS A 306 -2.95 -21.69 2.80
CA HIS A 306 -2.44 -21.46 1.44
C HIS A 306 -2.61 -22.66 0.49
N GLU A 307 -3.05 -23.82 0.97
CA GLU A 307 -3.11 -25.05 0.17
C GLU A 307 -3.99 -24.91 -1.08
N LYS A 308 -5.07 -24.16 -1.00
CA LYS A 308 -5.99 -23.97 -2.15
C LYS A 308 -5.34 -23.26 -3.31
N ASP A 309 -4.50 -22.28 -3.04
CA ASP A 309 -3.80 -21.51 -4.06
C ASP A 309 -2.67 -22.30 -4.72
N ALA A 310 -1.98 -23.13 -3.93
CA ALA A 310 -0.93 -24.02 -4.43
C ALA A 310 -1.47 -25.10 -5.39
N LYS A 311 -2.67 -25.64 -5.14
CA LYS A 311 -3.30 -26.66 -6.00
C LYS A 311 -3.78 -26.12 -7.34
N ALA A 312 -4.19 -24.86 -7.42
CA ALA A 312 -4.75 -24.26 -8.63
C ALA A 312 -3.73 -24.02 -9.74
N LYS A 313 -2.42 -24.06 -9.45
CA LYS A 313 -1.35 -23.65 -10.37
C LYS A 313 -0.47 -24.77 -10.89
N ALA A 314 -0.72 -26.04 -10.55
CA ALA A 314 0.16 -27.15 -10.91
C ALA A 314 -0.32 -27.86 -12.19
N ASP A 315 -0.14 -27.22 -13.35
CA ASP A 315 -0.18 -27.95 -14.62
C ASP A 315 1.07 -28.87 -14.71
N GLY A 316 0.86 -30.15 -14.41
CA GLY A 316 1.85 -31.21 -14.62
C GLY A 316 2.75 -31.62 -13.44
N ASN A 317 2.95 -30.77 -12.45
CA ASN A 317 3.81 -31.03 -11.28
C ASN A 317 3.05 -30.77 -9.97
N ALA A 318 1.99 -31.52 -9.73
CA ALA A 318 1.22 -31.37 -8.50
C ALA A 318 2.16 -31.57 -7.28
N PRO A 319 2.22 -30.55 -6.36
CA PRO A 319 3.05 -30.70 -5.18
C PRO A 319 2.51 -31.83 -4.29
N THR A 320 3.41 -32.55 -3.64
CA THR A 320 3.06 -33.46 -2.57
C THR A 320 3.18 -32.77 -1.23
N TYR A 321 2.19 -32.99 -0.36
CA TYR A 321 2.16 -32.39 0.97
C TYR A 321 2.33 -33.44 2.05
N GLU A 322 3.28 -33.22 2.96
CA GLU A 322 3.48 -33.99 4.17
C GLU A 322 3.09 -33.15 5.38
N THR A 323 2.17 -33.59 6.22
CA THR A 323 1.82 -32.94 7.47
C THR A 323 3.00 -32.99 8.43
N VAL A 324 3.49 -31.82 8.85
CA VAL A 324 4.60 -31.71 9.79
C VAL A 324 4.10 -31.54 11.21
N LYS A 325 3.25 -30.54 11.44
CA LYS A 325 2.73 -30.25 12.77
C LYS A 325 1.43 -29.42 12.69
N LYS A 326 0.53 -29.66 13.65
CA LYS A 326 -0.68 -28.86 13.85
C LYS A 326 -0.48 -27.93 15.04
N PHE A 327 -0.89 -26.68 14.89
CA PHE A 327 -0.84 -25.66 15.93
C PHE A 327 -2.26 -25.21 16.29
N THR A 328 -2.50 -24.93 17.57
CA THR A 328 -3.80 -24.54 18.11
C THR A 328 -3.91 -23.03 18.33
N SER A 329 -2.79 -22.33 18.36
CA SER A 329 -2.70 -20.88 18.43
C SER A 329 -1.40 -20.39 17.78
N PHE A 330 -1.32 -19.10 17.52
CA PHE A 330 -0.05 -18.51 17.05
C PHE A 330 1.05 -18.60 18.11
N ARG A 331 0.70 -18.54 19.41
CA ARG A 331 1.66 -18.76 20.50
C ARG A 331 2.21 -20.17 20.47
N ASP A 332 1.32 -21.17 20.32
CA ASP A 332 1.74 -22.57 20.16
C ASP A 332 2.70 -22.74 18.98
N TYR A 333 2.46 -22.05 17.86
CA TYR A 333 3.35 -22.04 16.70
C TYR A 333 4.74 -21.48 17.05
N LEU A 334 4.82 -20.28 17.60
CA LEU A 334 6.10 -19.65 17.96
C LEU A 334 6.88 -20.45 19.01
N ASP A 335 6.18 -21.06 19.97
CA ASP A 335 6.82 -21.78 21.06
C ASP A 335 7.30 -23.19 20.64
N ASN A 336 6.64 -23.80 19.67
CA ASN A 336 6.85 -25.21 19.32
C ASN A 336 7.38 -25.46 17.91
N TRP A 337 7.53 -24.40 17.08
CA TRP A 337 8.18 -24.51 15.79
C TRP A 337 9.69 -24.31 15.96
N VAL A 338 10.44 -25.39 15.79
CA VAL A 338 11.91 -25.40 15.86
C VAL A 338 12.44 -25.28 14.44
N GLU A 339 13.45 -24.44 14.25
CA GLU A 339 14.15 -24.29 12.98
C GLU A 339 14.67 -25.65 12.49
N PRO A 340 14.38 -26.02 11.22
CA PRO A 340 15.02 -27.21 10.63
C PRO A 340 16.53 -27.01 10.60
N ASP A 341 17.27 -28.02 11.05
CA ASP A 341 18.73 -27.98 11.18
C ASP A 341 19.42 -28.11 9.80
N ASN A 342 19.24 -27.11 8.94
CA ASN A 342 19.88 -27.02 7.63
C ASN A 342 20.93 -25.89 7.52
N GLY A 343 21.31 -25.28 8.63
CA GLY A 343 22.58 -24.56 8.81
C GLY A 343 22.76 -23.21 8.12
N THR A 344 21.84 -22.73 7.26
CA THR A 344 22.12 -21.53 6.43
C THR A 344 20.95 -20.57 6.24
N SER A 345 19.76 -20.85 6.75
CA SER A 345 18.59 -20.02 6.50
C SER A 345 18.47 -18.90 7.54
N THR A 346 18.75 -17.68 7.12
CA THR A 346 18.15 -16.51 7.77
C THR A 346 16.66 -16.57 7.51
N SER A 347 15.84 -16.70 8.55
CA SER A 347 14.39 -16.70 8.38
C SER A 347 13.94 -15.46 7.63
N GLY A 348 12.95 -15.58 6.74
CA GLY A 348 12.35 -14.43 6.05
C GLY A 348 11.86 -13.38 7.06
N MET A 349 11.42 -13.81 8.24
CA MET A 349 11.03 -12.95 9.34
C MET A 349 12.15 -12.02 9.81
N ASN A 350 13.38 -12.51 9.91
CA ASN A 350 14.51 -11.65 10.28
C ASN A 350 14.78 -10.55 9.23
N ALA A 351 14.62 -10.87 7.94
CA ALA A 351 14.72 -9.87 6.89
C ALA A 351 13.61 -8.83 6.97
N ILE A 352 12.35 -9.25 7.17
CA ILE A 352 11.20 -8.33 7.34
C ILE A 352 11.43 -7.41 8.55
N LEU A 353 11.85 -7.94 9.70
CA LEU A 353 12.12 -7.13 10.89
C LEU A 353 13.20 -6.09 10.65
N LYS A 354 14.29 -6.44 9.98
CA LYS A 354 15.36 -5.48 9.64
C LYS A 354 14.88 -4.39 8.69
N LYS A 355 14.06 -4.75 7.69
CA LYS A 355 13.47 -3.80 6.74
C LYS A 355 12.54 -2.82 7.45
N LEU A 356 11.68 -3.31 8.35
CA LEU A 356 10.79 -2.49 9.16
C LEU A 356 11.56 -1.54 10.08
N ASP A 357 12.64 -2.00 10.72
CA ASP A 357 13.48 -1.15 11.56
C ASP A 357 14.05 0.03 10.76
N ILE A 358 14.56 -0.22 9.54
CA ILE A 358 15.10 0.83 8.67
C ILE A 358 13.99 1.77 8.18
N ALA A 359 12.87 1.22 7.73
CA ALA A 359 11.74 1.99 7.23
C ALA A 359 11.13 2.90 8.30
N THR A 360 10.89 2.36 9.50
CA THR A 360 10.36 3.11 10.65
C THR A 360 11.31 4.23 11.07
N LYS A 361 12.60 3.92 11.14
CA LYS A 361 13.63 4.90 11.49
C LYS A 361 13.71 6.02 10.45
N TRP A 362 13.67 5.68 9.16
CA TRP A 362 13.67 6.67 8.09
C TRP A 362 12.44 7.59 8.13
N TYR A 363 11.24 7.03 8.38
CA TYR A 363 10.02 7.83 8.53
C TYR A 363 10.13 8.83 9.67
N THR A 364 10.67 8.39 10.82
CA THR A 364 10.84 9.23 12.00
C THR A 364 11.91 10.30 11.79
N GLU A 365 13.11 9.90 11.34
CA GLU A 365 14.25 10.82 11.24
C GLU A 365 14.15 11.81 10.09
N LYS A 366 13.59 11.38 8.96
CA LYS A 366 13.49 12.23 7.77
C LYS A 366 12.21 13.06 7.72
N TRP A 367 11.12 12.54 8.29
CA TRP A 367 9.80 13.13 8.11
C TRP A 367 9.12 13.53 9.42
N GLY A 368 9.62 13.11 10.57
CA GLY A 368 8.96 13.31 11.85
C GLY A 368 7.67 12.52 12.02
N LEU A 369 7.46 11.51 11.17
CA LEU A 369 6.28 10.67 11.17
C LEU A 369 6.57 9.33 11.85
N TYR A 370 5.59 8.78 12.52
CA TYR A 370 5.70 7.49 13.20
C TYR A 370 4.82 6.45 12.48
N LEU A 371 5.46 5.51 11.77
CA LEU A 371 4.80 4.57 10.86
C LEU A 371 3.65 3.79 11.51
N PHE A 372 3.88 3.20 12.68
CA PHE A 372 2.84 2.47 13.41
C PHE A 372 1.74 3.37 14.00
N GLN A 373 2.02 4.65 14.21
CA GLN A 373 1.00 5.61 14.63
C GLN A 373 0.07 5.97 13.47
N LEU A 374 0.61 6.10 12.25
CA LEU A 374 -0.21 6.26 11.05
C LEU A 374 -1.13 5.04 10.85
N ARG A 375 -0.59 3.81 10.95
CA ARG A 375 -1.39 2.59 10.91
C ARG A 375 -2.52 2.61 11.94
N LYS A 376 -2.19 2.94 13.19
CA LYS A 376 -3.18 3.01 14.29
C LYS A 376 -4.34 3.95 13.96
N GLU A 377 -4.02 5.12 13.44
CA GLU A 377 -5.03 6.11 13.05
C GLU A 377 -5.88 5.63 11.88
N VAL A 378 -5.26 5.04 10.84
CA VAL A 378 -5.98 4.49 9.70
C VAL A 378 -6.94 3.39 10.16
N LYS A 379 -6.49 2.42 10.97
CA LYS A 379 -7.35 1.37 11.52
C LYS A 379 -8.52 1.95 12.35
N ALA A 380 -8.25 2.93 13.20
CA ALA A 380 -9.28 3.57 14.02
C ALA A 380 -10.31 4.31 13.17
N ARG A 381 -9.92 4.90 12.06
CA ARG A 381 -10.85 5.53 11.11
C ARG A 381 -11.61 4.51 10.29
N GLN A 382 -10.97 3.45 9.86
CA GLN A 382 -11.61 2.36 9.12
C GLN A 382 -12.70 1.66 9.95
N SER A 383 -12.49 1.48 11.25
CA SER A 383 -13.53 0.93 12.14
C SER A 383 -14.78 1.83 12.25
N LYS A 384 -14.67 3.11 11.91
CA LYS A 384 -15.75 4.10 11.93
C LYS A 384 -16.23 4.52 10.54
N VAL A 385 -15.82 3.81 9.50
CA VAL A 385 -16.13 4.19 8.11
C VAL A 385 -17.62 4.26 7.86
N ASN A 386 -18.41 3.34 8.44
CA ASN A 386 -19.87 3.34 8.27
C ASN A 386 -20.54 4.56 8.92
N GLU A 387 -20.05 4.98 10.07
CA GLU A 387 -20.51 6.21 10.75
C GLU A 387 -20.13 7.43 9.92
N TYR A 388 -18.86 7.49 9.47
CA TYR A 388 -18.37 8.57 8.64
C TYR A 388 -19.19 8.74 7.35
N VAL A 389 -19.46 7.64 6.62
CA VAL A 389 -20.25 7.72 5.39
C VAL A 389 -21.67 8.20 5.68
N ARG A 390 -22.32 7.67 6.72
CA ARG A 390 -23.68 8.10 7.11
C ARG A 390 -23.76 9.59 7.44
N ASP A 391 -22.77 10.11 8.17
CA ASP A 391 -22.87 11.43 8.78
C ASP A 391 -22.23 12.53 7.90
N GLU A 392 -21.18 12.23 7.16
CA GLU A 392 -20.35 13.23 6.45
C GLU A 392 -20.44 13.16 4.92
N VAL A 393 -20.66 11.96 4.33
CA VAL A 393 -20.69 11.84 2.88
C VAL A 393 -21.99 12.36 2.31
N LYS A 394 -21.88 13.42 1.52
CA LYS A 394 -23.02 14.02 0.82
C LYS A 394 -22.94 13.63 -0.65
N PHE A 395 -23.86 12.77 -1.06
CA PHE A 395 -24.02 12.51 -2.49
C PHE A 395 -24.80 13.67 -3.11
N PHE A 396 -24.12 14.39 -4.00
CA PHE A 396 -24.73 15.50 -4.73
C PHE A 396 -25.63 14.93 -5.81
N GLU A 397 -26.95 15.04 -5.61
CA GLU A 397 -27.96 14.61 -6.56
C GLU A 397 -28.28 15.77 -7.52
N PHE A 398 -28.57 15.42 -8.74
CA PHE A 398 -29.10 16.35 -9.73
C PHE A 398 -30.62 16.22 -9.71
N GLU A 399 -31.30 17.33 -9.54
CA GLU A 399 -32.74 17.45 -9.77
C GLU A 399 -33.03 17.73 -11.25
#